data_38377303038cd982f1891486db44be8e
#
_entry.id   38377303038cd982f1891486db44be8e
#
_cell.length_a   1.000
_cell.length_b   1.000
_cell.length_c   1.000
_cell.angle_alpha   90.00
_cell.angle_beta   90.00
_cell.angle_gamma   90.00
#
_symmetry.space_group_name_H-M   'P 1'
#
loop_
_entity.id
_entity.type
_entity.pdbx_description
1 polymer ?
#
loop_
_entity_poly.entity_id
_entity_poly.type
_entity_poly.pdbx_seq_one_letter_code
_entity_poly.pdbx_strand_id
1 'polypeptide(L)'
;LERATTYQSWFDDILPGADIVLYDGSEPLYLDLQNGRVDLIMTNPMKAHLKFLSKENGAGFEFKGPVVDEEKYFGIGVGIGLRQGEDELKGRLNGALKTLINSGELETYARKIFPFKLHKGEWGQ
;
A
#
# COMPACT_ATOMS: atom_id res chain seq x y z
N LEU A 1 12.24 -6.91 -0.73
CA LEU A 1 10.86 -7.14 -0.25
C LEU A 1 10.85 -7.47 1.25
N GLU A 2 9.74 -7.17 1.94
CA GLU A 2 9.48 -7.73 3.26
C GLU A 2 9.03 -9.20 3.12
N ARG A 3 9.61 -10.07 3.94
CA ARG A 3 9.34 -11.52 3.98
C ARG A 3 7.89 -11.80 4.39
N ALA A 4 7.33 -12.89 3.86
CA ALA A 4 5.98 -13.37 4.17
C ALA A 4 4.86 -12.32 3.91
N THR A 5 5.04 -11.51 2.88
CA THR A 5 4.04 -10.56 2.42
C THR A 5 3.40 -11.01 1.10
N THR A 6 2.25 -10.43 0.76
CA THR A 6 1.60 -10.63 -0.54
C THR A 6 2.46 -10.18 -1.71
N TYR A 7 3.37 -9.22 -1.49
CA TYR A 7 4.36 -8.80 -2.49
C TYR A 7 5.33 -9.93 -2.84
N GLN A 8 5.81 -10.69 -1.84
CA GLN A 8 6.65 -11.85 -2.09
C GLN A 8 5.89 -12.89 -2.94
N SER A 9 4.66 -13.25 -2.56
CA SER A 9 3.85 -14.20 -3.33
C SER A 9 3.60 -13.75 -4.77
N TRP A 10 3.40 -12.45 -4.99
CA TRP A 10 3.25 -11.90 -6.33
C TRP A 10 4.54 -12.09 -7.17
N PHE A 11 5.70 -11.78 -6.60
CA PHE A 11 6.97 -11.95 -7.31
C PHE A 11 7.27 -13.41 -7.62
N ASP A 12 7.03 -14.31 -6.65
CA ASP A 12 7.25 -15.75 -6.83
C ASP A 12 6.44 -16.32 -8.02
N ASP A 13 5.20 -15.83 -8.21
CA ASP A 13 4.31 -16.27 -9.28
C ASP A 13 4.56 -15.55 -10.62
N ILE A 14 4.76 -14.22 -10.59
CA ILE A 14 4.76 -13.38 -11.81
C ILE A 14 6.17 -13.15 -12.37
N LEU A 15 7.16 -13.08 -11.50
CA LEU A 15 8.55 -12.83 -11.87
C LEU A 15 9.51 -13.82 -11.18
N PRO A 16 9.37 -15.13 -11.42
CA PRO A 16 10.15 -16.16 -10.72
C PRO A 16 11.66 -16.11 -10.99
N GLY A 17 12.09 -15.30 -11.96
CA GLY A 17 13.52 -15.11 -12.28
C GLY A 17 14.11 -13.82 -11.67
N ALA A 18 13.35 -13.06 -10.89
CA ALA A 18 13.85 -11.85 -10.27
C ALA A 18 14.80 -12.19 -9.11
N ASP A 19 15.89 -11.44 -9.00
CA ASP A 19 16.81 -11.53 -7.85
C ASP A 19 16.19 -10.79 -6.66
N ILE A 20 15.65 -11.55 -5.70
CA ILE A 20 14.85 -11.04 -4.60
C ILE A 20 15.61 -11.15 -3.29
N VAL A 21 15.87 -10.02 -2.65
CA VAL A 21 16.35 -9.95 -1.27
C VAL A 21 15.18 -9.79 -0.32
N LEU A 22 15.07 -10.69 0.68
CA LEU A 22 14.00 -10.69 1.67
C LEU A 22 14.47 -10.15 3.01
N TYR A 23 13.68 -9.24 3.58
CA TYR A 23 13.94 -8.56 4.85
C TYR A 23 12.86 -8.87 5.88
N ASP A 24 13.22 -8.94 7.15
CA ASP A 24 12.29 -9.16 8.26
C ASP A 24 11.54 -7.88 8.71
N GLY A 25 11.77 -6.77 8.01
CA GLY A 25 11.10 -5.51 8.28
C GLY A 25 11.47 -4.42 7.29
N SER A 26 10.81 -3.26 7.40
CA SER A 26 11.00 -2.17 6.43
C SER A 26 12.26 -1.33 6.65
N GLU A 27 12.78 -1.25 7.86
CA GLU A 27 13.96 -0.41 8.14
C GLU A 27 15.22 -0.89 7.42
N PRO A 28 15.63 -2.17 7.52
CA PRO A 28 16.78 -2.67 6.77
C PRO A 28 16.54 -2.63 5.24
N LEU A 29 15.30 -2.80 4.79
CA LEU A 29 14.93 -2.67 3.38
C LEU A 29 15.23 -1.26 2.84
N TYR A 30 14.81 -0.19 3.53
CA TYR A 30 15.10 1.19 3.12
C TYR A 30 16.58 1.53 3.22
N LEU A 31 17.27 1.01 4.25
CA LEU A 31 18.71 1.23 4.41
C LEU A 31 19.51 0.62 3.25
N ASP A 32 19.16 -0.57 2.80
CA ASP A 32 19.83 -1.22 1.69
C ASP A 32 19.53 -0.55 0.35
N LEU A 33 18.33 0.00 0.16
CA LEU A 33 18.03 0.85 -0.99
C LEU A 33 18.91 2.12 -0.98
N GLN A 34 19.04 2.79 0.15
CA GLN A 34 19.87 3.98 0.28
C GLN A 34 21.35 3.72 0.00
N ASN A 35 21.84 2.55 0.42
CA ASN A 35 23.24 2.13 0.23
C ASN A 35 23.51 1.51 -1.15
N GLY A 36 22.51 1.46 -2.04
CA GLY A 36 22.63 0.87 -3.37
C GLY A 36 22.89 -0.64 -3.38
N ARG A 37 22.49 -1.35 -2.31
CA ARG A 37 22.56 -2.81 -2.25
C ARG A 37 21.40 -3.50 -2.94
N VAL A 38 20.29 -2.79 -3.11
CA VAL A 38 19.14 -3.14 -3.94
C VAL A 38 18.78 -1.94 -4.81
N ASP A 39 18.37 -2.20 -6.05
CA ASP A 39 18.05 -1.16 -7.03
C ASP A 39 16.66 -0.58 -6.84
N LEU A 40 15.73 -1.42 -6.33
CA LEU A 40 14.34 -1.03 -6.09
C LEU A 40 13.71 -1.86 -4.97
N ILE A 41 12.66 -1.32 -4.41
CA ILE A 41 11.83 -2.03 -3.42
C ILE A 41 10.37 -2.01 -3.85
N MET A 42 9.64 -3.06 -3.52
CA MET A 42 8.19 -3.09 -3.61
C MET A 42 7.58 -3.17 -2.22
N THR A 43 6.72 -2.25 -1.88
CA THR A 43 6.10 -2.12 -0.56
C THR A 43 4.80 -1.31 -0.65
N ASN A 44 4.04 -1.24 0.43
CA ASN A 44 2.84 -0.42 0.49
C ASN A 44 3.19 1.08 0.29
N PRO A 45 2.54 1.78 -0.66
CA PRO A 45 2.88 3.16 -0.99
C PRO A 45 2.66 4.15 0.16
N MET A 46 1.65 3.96 1.00
CA MET A 46 1.42 4.81 2.17
C MET A 46 2.55 4.64 3.19
N LYS A 47 2.98 3.39 3.42
CA LYS A 47 4.10 3.05 4.30
C LYS A 47 5.41 3.64 3.77
N ALA A 48 5.68 3.48 2.47
CA ALA A 48 6.86 4.04 1.82
C ALA A 48 6.90 5.57 1.95
N HIS A 49 5.78 6.24 1.68
CA HIS A 49 5.69 7.68 1.81
C HIS A 49 5.97 8.15 3.24
N LEU A 50 5.24 7.61 4.22
CA LEU A 50 5.33 8.06 5.62
C LEU A 50 6.67 7.72 6.28
N LYS A 51 7.25 6.56 5.95
CA LYS A 51 8.47 6.07 6.60
C LYS A 51 9.75 6.50 5.90
N PHE A 52 9.71 6.78 4.61
CA PHE A 52 10.91 6.99 3.81
C PHE A 52 10.82 8.20 2.88
N LEU A 53 9.95 8.21 1.87
CA LEU A 53 9.95 9.23 0.81
C LEU A 53 9.69 10.66 1.30
N SER A 54 8.93 10.84 2.38
CA SER A 54 8.68 12.17 2.99
C SER A 54 9.81 12.64 3.92
N LYS A 55 10.86 11.84 4.08
CA LYS A 55 12.00 12.14 4.95
C LYS A 55 13.19 12.62 4.13
N GLU A 56 14.14 13.26 4.79
CA GLU A 56 15.37 13.76 4.17
C GLU A 56 16.15 12.66 3.44
N ASN A 57 16.23 11.48 4.04
CA ASN A 57 16.89 10.31 3.47
C ASN A 57 16.15 9.68 2.28
N GLY A 58 14.91 10.07 2.02
CA GLY A 58 14.12 9.65 0.87
C GLY A 58 14.14 10.62 -0.32
N ALA A 59 14.77 11.80 -0.17
CA ALA A 59 14.69 12.89 -1.16
C ALA A 59 15.25 12.53 -2.56
N GLY A 60 16.10 11.52 -2.67
CA GLY A 60 16.64 11.03 -3.94
C GLY A 60 15.87 9.88 -4.57
N PHE A 61 14.70 9.52 -4.02
CA PHE A 61 13.92 8.35 -4.42
C PHE A 61 12.50 8.75 -4.81
N GLU A 62 11.91 8.00 -5.72
CA GLU A 62 10.55 8.20 -6.20
C GLU A 62 9.80 6.89 -6.40
N PHE A 63 8.47 6.97 -6.51
CA PHE A 63 7.68 5.85 -7.02
C PHE A 63 7.90 5.68 -8.52
N LYS A 64 8.12 4.43 -8.97
CA LYS A 64 8.34 4.09 -10.37
C LYS A 64 7.60 2.81 -10.75
N GLY A 65 7.21 2.72 -12.02
CA GLY A 65 6.53 1.56 -12.56
C GLY A 65 5.01 1.63 -12.42
N PRO A 66 4.29 0.60 -12.90
CA PRO A 66 2.85 0.51 -12.81
C PRO A 66 2.39 0.23 -11.38
N VAL A 67 1.13 0.54 -11.09
CA VAL A 67 0.48 0.06 -9.87
C VAL A 67 0.26 -1.44 -10.01
N VAL A 68 0.70 -2.20 -9.01
CA VAL A 68 0.48 -3.65 -8.92
C VAL A 68 -0.64 -3.89 -7.91
N ASP A 69 -1.79 -4.34 -8.39
CA ASP A 69 -3.03 -4.38 -7.62
C ASP A 69 -3.93 -5.58 -7.96
N GLU A 70 -3.33 -6.68 -8.49
CA GLU A 70 -4.08 -7.89 -8.79
C GLU A 70 -4.79 -8.41 -7.55
N GLU A 71 -6.12 -8.55 -7.65
CA GLU A 71 -7.00 -8.95 -6.54
C GLU A 71 -6.60 -10.30 -5.93
N LYS A 72 -6.07 -11.21 -6.72
CA LYS A 72 -5.56 -12.52 -6.27
C LYS A 72 -4.55 -12.38 -5.12
N TYR A 73 -3.69 -11.36 -5.14
CA TYR A 73 -2.62 -11.15 -4.15
C TYR A 73 -2.96 -10.06 -3.14
N PHE A 74 -3.60 -8.99 -3.58
CA PHE A 74 -3.79 -7.78 -2.78
C PHE A 74 -5.22 -7.58 -2.30
N GLY A 75 -6.16 -8.48 -2.72
CA GLY A 75 -7.57 -8.36 -2.39
C GLY A 75 -8.21 -7.11 -3.02
N ILE A 76 -9.42 -6.81 -2.60
CA ILE A 76 -10.20 -5.66 -3.09
C ILE A 76 -9.83 -4.33 -2.43
N GLY A 77 -8.86 -4.34 -1.52
CA GLY A 77 -8.41 -3.15 -0.81
C GLY A 77 -8.28 -3.34 0.70
N VAL A 78 -7.99 -2.25 1.39
CA VAL A 78 -7.86 -2.23 2.85
C VAL A 78 -9.24 -2.13 3.49
N GLY A 79 -9.53 -3.00 4.45
CA GLY A 79 -10.79 -3.04 5.18
C GLY A 79 -10.64 -2.73 6.67
N ILE A 80 -11.77 -2.40 7.32
CA ILE A 80 -11.88 -2.28 8.77
C ILE A 80 -12.25 -3.65 9.33
N GLY A 81 -11.41 -4.21 10.22
CA GLY A 81 -11.70 -5.48 10.89
C GLY A 81 -12.78 -5.32 11.96
N LEU A 82 -13.79 -6.17 11.94
CA LEU A 82 -14.89 -6.24 12.92
C LEU A 82 -15.02 -7.66 13.46
N ARG A 83 -15.67 -7.80 14.60
CA ARG A 83 -16.06 -9.12 15.10
C ARG A 83 -17.15 -9.72 14.19
N GLN A 84 -17.19 -11.04 14.12
CA GLN A 84 -18.28 -11.73 13.43
C GLN A 84 -19.61 -11.43 14.11
N GLY A 85 -20.65 -11.18 13.32
CA GLY A 85 -22.00 -10.84 13.81
C GLY A 85 -22.25 -9.35 14.07
N GLU A 86 -21.26 -8.47 13.90
CA GLU A 86 -21.41 -7.00 14.02
C GLU A 86 -21.98 -6.37 12.73
N ASP A 87 -23.08 -6.93 12.20
CA ASP A 87 -23.63 -6.52 10.91
C ASP A 87 -24.21 -5.09 10.93
N GLU A 88 -24.79 -4.66 12.03
CA GLU A 88 -25.27 -3.29 12.20
C GLU A 88 -24.12 -2.28 12.13
N LEU A 89 -23.04 -2.51 12.89
CA LEU A 89 -21.85 -1.67 12.89
C LEU A 89 -21.19 -1.65 11.52
N LYS A 90 -21.07 -2.81 10.87
CA LYS A 90 -20.57 -2.93 9.47
C LYS A 90 -21.40 -2.08 8.52
N GLY A 91 -22.74 -2.13 8.60
CA GLY A 91 -23.62 -1.33 7.77
C GLY A 91 -23.43 0.18 7.97
N ARG A 92 -23.31 0.61 9.22
CA ARG A 92 -23.08 2.02 9.57
C ARG A 92 -21.72 2.52 9.07
N LEU A 93 -20.64 1.75 9.26
CA LEU A 93 -19.30 2.11 8.79
C LEU A 93 -19.23 2.16 7.26
N ASN A 94 -19.80 1.16 6.59
CA ASN A 94 -19.85 1.15 5.12
C ASN A 94 -20.65 2.32 4.56
N GLY A 95 -21.77 2.68 5.19
CA GLY A 95 -22.57 3.85 4.84
C GLY A 95 -21.79 5.16 4.98
N ALA A 96 -21.07 5.32 6.09
CA ALA A 96 -20.23 6.50 6.33
C ALA A 96 -19.07 6.59 5.31
N LEU A 97 -18.37 5.49 5.06
CA LEU A 97 -17.30 5.44 4.06
C LEU A 97 -17.81 5.77 2.66
N LYS A 98 -18.95 5.21 2.26
CA LYS A 98 -19.59 5.53 0.98
C LYS A 98 -19.89 7.02 0.85
N THR A 99 -20.41 7.64 1.90
CA THR A 99 -20.69 9.09 1.91
C THR A 99 -19.40 9.89 1.74
N LEU A 100 -18.35 9.58 2.51
CA LEU A 100 -17.05 10.27 2.44
C LEU A 100 -16.37 10.13 1.06
N ILE A 101 -16.48 8.95 0.43
CA ILE A 101 -15.93 8.71 -0.91
C ILE A 101 -16.71 9.52 -1.94
N ASN A 102 -18.03 9.43 -1.95
CA ASN A 102 -18.89 10.08 -2.94
C ASN A 102 -18.90 11.61 -2.81
N SER A 103 -18.72 12.17 -1.61
CA SER A 103 -18.59 13.61 -1.40
C SER A 103 -17.20 14.17 -1.76
N GLY A 104 -16.20 13.29 -1.98
CA GLY A 104 -14.81 13.70 -2.19
C GLY A 104 -14.06 14.13 -0.91
N GLU A 105 -14.71 14.06 0.25
CA GLU A 105 -14.06 14.43 1.52
C GLU A 105 -12.91 13.50 1.86
N LEU A 106 -13.04 12.20 1.60
CA LEU A 106 -11.96 11.23 1.81
C LEU A 106 -10.70 11.62 1.04
N GLU A 107 -10.85 11.97 -0.24
CA GLU A 107 -9.73 12.44 -1.08
C GLU A 107 -9.15 13.75 -0.55
N THR A 108 -10.00 14.67 -0.10
CA THR A 108 -9.57 15.95 0.48
C THR A 108 -8.71 15.75 1.73
N TYR A 109 -9.10 14.84 2.62
CA TYR A 109 -8.28 14.50 3.79
C TYR A 109 -7.01 13.75 3.41
N ALA A 110 -7.10 12.78 2.51
CA ALA A 110 -5.97 11.98 2.06
C ALA A 110 -4.86 12.86 1.44
N ARG A 111 -5.23 13.85 0.62
CA ARG A 111 -4.29 14.78 -0.03
C ARG A 111 -3.48 15.65 0.92
N LYS A 112 -3.93 15.83 2.15
CA LYS A 112 -3.14 16.53 3.18
C LYS A 112 -1.92 15.74 3.63
N ILE A 113 -1.91 14.43 3.41
CA ILE A 113 -0.89 13.51 3.89
C ILE A 113 -0.17 12.83 2.72
N PHE A 114 -0.91 12.45 1.68
CA PHE A 114 -0.40 11.66 0.57
C PHE A 114 -0.49 12.43 -0.76
N PRO A 115 0.58 12.47 -1.56
CA PRO A 115 0.57 13.13 -2.88
C PRO A 115 -0.09 12.29 -3.98
N PHE A 116 -0.70 11.16 -3.64
CA PHE A 116 -1.35 10.22 -4.56
C PHE A 116 -2.74 9.82 -4.07
N LYS A 117 -3.57 9.26 -4.97
CA LYS A 117 -4.90 8.76 -4.62
C LYS A 117 -4.82 7.47 -3.79
N LEU A 118 -5.69 7.35 -2.77
CA LEU A 118 -5.78 6.18 -1.91
C LEU A 118 -6.83 5.15 -2.37
N HIS A 119 -7.73 5.52 -3.26
CA HIS A 119 -8.78 4.63 -3.78
C HIS A 119 -8.95 4.78 -5.29
N LYS A 120 -9.47 3.73 -5.94
CA LYS A 120 -9.55 3.63 -7.40
C LYS A 120 -10.77 4.32 -8.04
N GLY A 121 -11.69 4.86 -7.27
CA GLY A 121 -12.91 5.46 -7.80
C GLY A 121 -14.14 5.19 -6.94
N GLU A 122 -15.27 4.87 -7.56
CA GLU A 122 -16.54 4.70 -6.87
C GLU A 122 -16.55 3.46 -5.96
N TRP A 123 -17.33 3.57 -4.88
CA TRP A 123 -17.54 2.47 -3.94
C TRP A 123 -18.26 1.29 -4.60
N GLY A 124 -17.68 0.11 -4.53
CA GLY A 124 -18.33 -1.13 -4.96
C GLY A 124 -18.16 -1.49 -6.44
N GLN A 125 -17.18 -0.93 -7.13
CA GLN A 125 -16.72 -1.41 -8.43
C GLN A 125 -15.45 -2.24 -8.29
#